data_61890ab740ebc9530a02fa7fed0cca06
#
_entry.id   61890ab740ebc9530a02fa7fed0cca06
#
_cell.length_a   1.000
_cell.length_b   1.000
_cell.length_c   1.000
_cell.angle_alpha   90.00
_cell.angle_beta   90.00
_cell.angle_gamma   90.00
#
_symmetry.space_group_name_H-M   'P 1'
#
loop_
_entity.id
_entity.type
_entity.pdbx_description
1 polymer ?
#
loop_
_entity_poly.entity_id
_entity_poly.type
_entity_poly.pdbx_seq_one_letter_code
_entity_poly.pdbx_strand_id
1 'polypeptide(L)'
;AALMVSGALRDFNFQKLGLFLEALNRMTLTFDESRATNRLLFRGMDEICDQAYTNVTNSLPQIVASIRALNPDAKIVLLGYTNPVPLLPAWNRYFSKLNRFAKDLAAQEGLIYVDIPRTQTAADGHPTVKGHQYIAQQILNAIQ
;
A
#
# COMPACT_ATOMS: atom_id res chain seq x y z
N ALA A 1 -19.14 -0.35 13.33
CA ALA A 1 -18.31 -1.06 12.32
C ALA A 1 -17.14 -0.18 11.83
N ALA A 2 -17.36 1.01 11.32
CA ALA A 2 -16.28 1.86 10.77
C ALA A 2 -15.32 2.43 11.83
N LEU A 3 -15.81 2.76 13.03
CA LEU A 3 -14.96 3.08 14.20
C LEU A 3 -14.07 1.88 14.57
N MET A 4 -14.59 0.65 14.39
CA MET A 4 -13.84 -0.57 14.62
C MET A 4 -12.77 -0.82 13.57
N VAL A 5 -13.04 -0.52 12.29
CA VAL A 5 -12.05 -0.62 11.20
C VAL A 5 -10.96 0.42 11.33
N SER A 6 -11.29 1.69 11.60
CA SER A 6 -10.29 2.74 11.79
C SER A 6 -9.37 2.44 12.97
N GLY A 7 -9.94 1.94 14.08
CA GLY A 7 -9.16 1.47 15.21
C GLY A 7 -8.35 0.21 14.90
N ALA A 8 -8.91 -0.75 14.15
CA ALA A 8 -8.21 -1.97 13.77
C ALA A 8 -7.03 -1.69 12.83
N LEU A 9 -7.21 -0.81 11.83
CA LEU A 9 -6.15 -0.40 10.92
C LEU A 9 -5.08 0.43 11.62
N ARG A 10 -5.47 1.33 12.54
CA ARG A 10 -4.53 2.15 13.28
C ARG A 10 -3.73 1.37 14.32
N ASP A 11 -4.38 0.41 14.99
CA ASP A 11 -3.79 -0.33 16.12
C ASP A 11 -3.45 -1.79 15.73
N PHE A 12 -3.61 -2.19 14.44
CA PHE A 12 -3.52 -3.59 13.98
C PHE A 12 -4.32 -4.56 14.86
N ASN A 13 -5.52 -4.16 15.27
CA ASN A 13 -6.33 -4.92 16.22
C ASN A 13 -7.28 -5.88 15.48
N PHE A 14 -6.87 -7.16 15.38
CA PHE A 14 -7.63 -8.21 14.72
C PHE A 14 -9.02 -8.46 15.31
N GLN A 15 -9.24 -8.19 16.62
CA GLN A 15 -10.59 -8.31 17.21
C GLN A 15 -11.55 -7.27 16.62
N LYS A 16 -11.10 -6.02 16.43
CA LYS A 16 -11.92 -4.98 15.80
C LYS A 16 -12.20 -5.29 14.33
N LEU A 17 -11.25 -5.91 13.62
CA LEU A 17 -11.46 -6.40 12.26
C LEU A 17 -12.50 -7.53 12.23
N GLY A 18 -12.44 -8.47 13.16
CA GLY A 18 -13.43 -9.55 13.27
C GLY A 18 -14.86 -9.02 13.49
N LEU A 19 -15.03 -8.07 14.39
CA LEU A 19 -16.32 -7.40 14.64
C LEU A 19 -16.84 -6.64 13.42
N PHE A 20 -15.95 -6.05 12.62
CA PHE A 20 -16.31 -5.41 11.34
C PHE A 20 -16.79 -6.43 10.30
N LEU A 21 -16.07 -7.54 10.13
CA LEU A 21 -16.46 -8.61 9.22
C LEU A 21 -17.79 -9.25 9.63
N GLU A 22 -18.02 -9.39 10.94
CA GLU A 22 -19.32 -9.87 11.47
C GLU A 22 -20.45 -8.86 11.20
N ALA A 23 -20.22 -7.56 11.35
CA ALA A 23 -21.19 -6.53 11.01
C ALA A 23 -21.50 -6.50 9.50
N LEU A 24 -20.49 -6.69 8.64
CA LEU A 24 -20.69 -6.85 7.19
C LEU A 24 -21.50 -8.11 6.85
N ASN A 25 -21.24 -9.22 7.54
CA ASN A 25 -21.94 -10.49 7.29
C ASN A 25 -23.43 -10.41 7.68
N ARG A 26 -23.76 -9.60 8.69
CA ARG A 26 -25.16 -9.35 9.07
C ARG A 26 -25.93 -8.44 8.10
N MET A 27 -25.25 -7.80 7.16
CA MET A 27 -25.81 -6.83 6.18
C MET A 27 -26.67 -5.72 6.79
N THR A 28 -26.52 -5.45 8.09
CA THR A 28 -27.27 -4.44 8.83
C THR A 28 -26.28 -3.47 9.49
N LEU A 29 -26.25 -2.25 9.00
CA LEU A 29 -25.53 -1.16 9.64
C LEU A 29 -26.54 -0.31 10.42
N THR A 30 -26.28 -0.03 11.68
CA THR A 30 -26.99 1.00 12.42
C THR A 30 -26.69 2.37 11.81
N PHE A 31 -27.50 3.38 12.14
CA PHE A 31 -27.30 4.76 11.65
C PHE A 31 -25.92 5.30 12.04
N ASP A 32 -25.45 5.02 13.26
CA ASP A 32 -24.15 5.45 13.74
C ASP A 32 -23.00 4.71 13.03
N GLU A 33 -23.16 3.42 12.76
CA GLU A 33 -22.22 2.63 12.00
C GLU A 33 -22.14 3.10 10.54
N SER A 34 -23.26 3.43 9.92
CA SER A 34 -23.32 3.98 8.57
C SER A 34 -22.63 5.35 8.49
N ARG A 35 -22.88 6.23 9.47
CA ARG A 35 -22.25 7.56 9.56
C ARG A 35 -20.75 7.44 9.81
N ALA A 36 -20.33 6.51 10.67
CA ALA A 36 -18.92 6.23 10.93
C ALA A 36 -18.22 5.62 9.71
N THR A 37 -18.92 4.75 8.94
CA THR A 37 -18.41 4.18 7.68
C THR A 37 -18.22 5.27 6.62
N ASN A 38 -19.19 6.17 6.45
CA ASN A 38 -19.07 7.29 5.52
C ASN A 38 -17.88 8.21 5.92
N ARG A 39 -17.71 8.48 7.20
CA ARG A 39 -16.59 9.30 7.70
C ARG A 39 -15.24 8.63 7.43
N LEU A 40 -15.14 7.31 7.62
CA LEU A 40 -13.94 6.53 7.33
C LEU A 40 -13.64 6.51 5.84
N LEU A 41 -14.65 6.23 4.99
CA LEU A 41 -14.46 6.10 3.55
C LEU A 41 -14.09 7.42 2.86
N PHE A 42 -14.58 8.56 3.39
CA PHE A 42 -14.42 9.86 2.73
C PHE A 42 -13.50 10.86 3.43
N ARG A 43 -13.19 10.66 4.72
CA ARG A 43 -12.27 11.55 5.47
C ARG A 43 -11.17 10.81 6.21
N GLY A 44 -11.51 9.80 7.01
CA GLY A 44 -10.53 9.07 7.80
C GLY A 44 -9.55 8.27 6.96
N MET A 45 -9.94 7.86 5.76
CA MET A 45 -9.06 7.16 4.84
C MET A 45 -7.98 8.08 4.25
N ASP A 46 -8.30 9.34 3.97
CA ASP A 46 -7.30 10.31 3.51
C ASP A 46 -6.22 10.54 4.59
N GLU A 47 -6.63 10.72 5.86
CA GLU A 47 -5.69 10.89 6.98
C GLU A 47 -4.78 9.67 7.17
N ILE A 48 -5.34 8.45 7.06
CA ILE A 48 -4.57 7.20 7.15
C ILE A 48 -3.58 7.10 5.99
N CYS A 49 -4.02 7.40 4.76
CA CYS A 49 -3.16 7.37 3.59
C CYS A 49 -2.05 8.43 3.66
N ASP A 50 -2.35 9.64 4.14
CA ASP A 50 -1.36 10.70 4.28
C ASP A 50 -0.33 10.36 5.38
N GLN A 51 -0.77 9.78 6.50
CA GLN A 51 0.14 9.31 7.54
C GLN A 51 1.02 8.16 7.04
N ALA A 52 0.44 7.19 6.33
CA ALA A 52 1.19 6.08 5.74
C ALA A 52 2.21 6.57 4.71
N TYR A 53 1.82 7.54 3.87
CA TYR A 53 2.72 8.17 2.91
C TYR A 53 3.89 8.86 3.62
N THR A 54 3.61 9.66 4.65
CA THR A 54 4.64 10.33 5.46
C THR A 54 5.62 9.32 6.07
N ASN A 55 5.12 8.24 6.64
CA ASN A 55 5.96 7.20 7.22
C ASN A 55 6.88 6.55 6.18
N VAL A 56 6.34 6.20 5.00
CA VAL A 56 7.14 5.58 3.93
C VAL A 56 8.19 6.55 3.39
N THR A 57 7.81 7.81 3.11
CA THR A 57 8.74 8.81 2.57
C THR A 57 9.88 9.15 3.53
N ASN A 58 9.63 9.06 4.84
CA ASN A 58 10.67 9.25 5.86
C ASN A 58 11.56 8.01 6.02
N SER A 59 11.00 6.81 5.94
CA SER A 59 11.72 5.57 6.27
C SER A 59 12.46 4.99 5.07
N LEU A 60 11.91 5.06 3.86
CA LEU A 60 12.51 4.41 2.69
C LEU A 60 13.90 4.94 2.34
N PRO A 61 14.18 6.26 2.37
CA PRO A 61 15.54 6.75 2.16
C PRO A 61 16.53 6.26 3.21
N GLN A 62 16.11 6.15 4.47
CA GLN A 62 16.95 5.64 5.56
C GLN A 62 17.28 4.15 5.38
N ILE A 63 16.32 3.35 4.90
CA ILE A 63 16.55 1.94 4.56
C ILE A 63 17.56 1.84 3.43
N VAL A 64 17.42 2.64 2.37
CA VAL A 64 18.38 2.69 1.24
C VAL A 64 19.77 3.06 1.74
N ALA A 65 19.90 4.12 2.54
CA ALA A 65 21.16 4.55 3.12
C ALA A 65 21.80 3.45 3.99
N SER A 66 20.99 2.75 4.80
CA SER A 66 21.48 1.65 5.63
C SER A 66 22.01 0.48 4.80
N ILE A 67 21.32 0.12 3.71
CA ILE A 67 21.78 -0.93 2.80
C ILE A 67 23.11 -0.51 2.15
N ARG A 68 23.20 0.73 1.66
CA ARG A 68 24.43 1.27 1.05
C ARG A 68 25.60 1.32 2.03
N ALA A 69 25.35 1.64 3.30
CA ALA A 69 26.38 1.63 4.33
C ALA A 69 26.96 0.22 4.59
N LEU A 70 26.13 -0.82 4.49
CA LEU A 70 26.53 -2.20 4.66
C LEU A 70 27.16 -2.80 3.40
N ASN A 71 26.65 -2.43 2.24
CA ASN A 71 27.12 -2.90 0.94
C ASN A 71 26.97 -1.80 -0.11
N PRO A 72 28.03 -1.01 -0.38
CA PRO A 72 28.00 0.09 -1.34
C PRO A 72 27.64 -0.35 -2.78
N ASP A 73 27.99 -1.58 -3.14
CA ASP A 73 27.81 -2.13 -4.48
C ASP A 73 26.47 -2.86 -4.65
N ALA A 74 25.60 -2.88 -3.61
CA ALA A 74 24.31 -3.54 -3.68
C ALA A 74 23.43 -2.96 -4.80
N LYS A 75 22.93 -3.81 -5.67
CA LYS A 75 21.85 -3.45 -6.61
C LYS A 75 20.52 -3.40 -5.85
N ILE A 76 20.00 -2.23 -5.62
CA ILE A 76 18.73 -2.04 -4.90
C ILE A 76 17.62 -1.84 -5.93
N VAL A 77 16.57 -2.67 -5.82
CA VAL A 77 15.39 -2.61 -6.69
C VAL A 77 14.19 -2.16 -5.86
N LEU A 78 13.56 -1.05 -6.27
CA LEU A 78 12.28 -0.60 -5.72
C LEU A 78 11.16 -1.09 -6.62
N LEU A 79 10.17 -1.77 -6.04
CA LEU A 79 8.99 -2.21 -6.76
C LEU A 79 7.85 -1.20 -6.58
N GLY A 80 7.19 -0.87 -7.66
CA GLY A 80 5.94 -0.11 -7.63
C GLY A 80 4.82 -0.91 -6.97
N TYR A 81 3.85 -0.20 -6.39
CA TYR A 81 2.66 -0.80 -5.78
C TYR A 81 1.44 -0.65 -6.66
N THR A 82 0.69 -1.73 -6.83
CA THR A 82 -0.63 -1.70 -7.43
C THR A 82 -1.70 -1.47 -6.35
N ASN A 83 -2.65 -0.57 -6.63
CA ASN A 83 -3.75 -0.35 -5.69
C ASN A 83 -4.65 -1.60 -5.61
N PRO A 84 -4.75 -2.27 -4.46
CA PRO A 84 -5.58 -3.45 -4.29
C PRO A 84 -7.08 -3.12 -4.27
N VAL A 85 -7.45 -1.85 -3.97
CA VAL A 85 -8.84 -1.41 -3.83
C VAL A 85 -9.10 -0.18 -4.73
N PRO A 86 -9.16 -0.37 -6.05
CA PRO A 86 -9.21 0.73 -7.02
C PRO A 86 -10.47 1.59 -6.98
N LEU A 87 -11.52 1.10 -6.31
CA LEU A 87 -12.78 1.83 -6.15
C LEU A 87 -12.70 2.93 -5.08
N LEU A 88 -11.65 2.95 -4.26
CA LEU A 88 -11.45 3.97 -3.23
C LEU A 88 -10.52 5.09 -3.74
N PRO A 89 -11.02 6.32 -3.98
CA PRO A 89 -10.22 7.42 -4.53
C PRO A 89 -9.01 7.81 -3.68
N ALA A 90 -9.12 7.72 -2.35
CA ALA A 90 -8.01 7.98 -1.43
C ALA A 90 -6.83 7.04 -1.68
N TRP A 91 -7.11 5.75 -1.87
CA TRP A 91 -6.10 4.75 -2.16
C TRP A 91 -5.46 4.95 -3.53
N ASN A 92 -6.25 5.34 -4.54
CA ASN A 92 -5.69 5.67 -5.86
C ASN A 92 -4.68 6.82 -5.75
N ARG A 93 -5.03 7.89 -5.01
CA ARG A 93 -4.12 9.01 -4.77
C ARG A 93 -2.87 8.58 -4.00
N TYR A 94 -3.05 7.78 -2.94
CA TYR A 94 -1.96 7.27 -2.11
C TYR A 94 -0.95 6.46 -2.93
N PHE A 95 -1.40 5.43 -3.65
CA PHE A 95 -0.50 4.59 -4.43
C PHE A 95 0.14 5.35 -5.59
N SER A 96 -0.56 6.29 -6.22
CA SER A 96 0.02 7.15 -7.25
C SER A 96 1.13 8.06 -6.70
N LYS A 97 0.92 8.67 -5.51
CA LYS A 97 1.95 9.46 -4.82
C LYS A 97 3.15 8.59 -4.43
N LEU A 98 2.88 7.40 -3.88
CA LEU A 98 3.90 6.47 -3.41
C LEU A 98 4.79 5.98 -4.57
N ASN A 99 4.18 5.57 -5.68
CA ASN A 99 4.92 5.12 -6.86
C ASN A 99 5.76 6.24 -7.47
N ARG A 100 5.23 7.47 -7.52
CA ARG A 100 6.00 8.63 -7.97
C ARG A 100 7.21 8.87 -7.06
N PHE A 101 6.98 8.91 -5.74
CA PHE A 101 8.07 9.08 -4.77
C PHE A 101 9.13 7.99 -4.90
N ALA A 102 8.75 6.71 -5.00
CA ALA A 102 9.68 5.60 -5.15
C ALA A 102 10.49 5.70 -6.46
N LYS A 103 9.84 6.12 -7.56
CA LYS A 103 10.50 6.35 -8.85
C LYS A 103 11.49 7.52 -8.78
N ASP A 104 11.10 8.62 -8.16
CA ASP A 104 11.95 9.80 -7.99
C ASP A 104 13.15 9.49 -7.09
N LEU A 105 12.93 8.78 -5.97
CA LEU A 105 13.99 8.32 -5.09
C LEU A 105 14.96 7.38 -5.83
N ALA A 106 14.42 6.45 -6.62
CA ALA A 106 15.27 5.55 -7.41
C ALA A 106 16.16 6.32 -8.39
N ALA A 107 15.62 7.34 -9.05
CA ALA A 107 16.40 8.18 -9.96
C ALA A 107 17.46 9.01 -9.24
N GLN A 108 17.15 9.54 -8.05
CA GLN A 108 18.08 10.35 -7.24
C GLN A 108 19.22 9.52 -6.66
N GLU A 109 18.93 8.32 -6.18
CA GLU A 109 19.85 7.44 -5.46
C GLU A 109 20.53 6.40 -6.37
N GLY A 110 20.29 6.44 -7.70
CA GLY A 110 20.84 5.45 -8.63
C GLY A 110 20.33 4.03 -8.36
N LEU A 111 19.05 3.91 -7.97
CA LEU A 111 18.39 2.63 -7.76
C LEU A 111 17.61 2.21 -9.01
N ILE A 112 17.19 0.96 -9.03
CA ILE A 112 16.36 0.40 -10.10
C ILE A 112 14.89 0.52 -9.66
N TYR A 113 14.02 1.13 -10.49
CA TYR A 113 12.58 1.14 -10.26
C TYR A 113 11.89 0.19 -11.23
N VAL A 114 11.08 -0.73 -10.70
CA VAL A 114 10.27 -1.67 -11.50
C VAL A 114 8.79 -1.41 -11.24
N ASP A 115 8.05 -1.06 -12.29
CA ASP A 115 6.60 -0.85 -12.19
C ASP A 115 5.84 -2.18 -12.19
N ILE A 116 4.78 -2.26 -11.38
CA ILE A 116 3.93 -3.44 -11.26
C ILE A 116 2.53 -3.10 -11.78
N PRO A 117 2.17 -3.53 -13.00
CA PRO A 117 0.88 -3.24 -13.57
C PRO A 117 -0.25 -4.01 -12.85
N ARG A 118 -1.39 -3.36 -12.68
CA ARG A 118 -2.56 -3.92 -12.01
C ARG A 118 -3.08 -5.23 -12.60
N THR A 119 -2.90 -5.43 -13.89
CA THR A 119 -3.32 -6.66 -14.58
C THR A 119 -2.67 -7.93 -14.05
N GLN A 120 -1.64 -7.78 -13.23
CA GLN A 120 -0.89 -8.89 -12.63
C GLN A 120 -1.34 -9.20 -11.20
N THR A 121 -2.43 -8.58 -10.71
CA THR A 121 -2.96 -8.80 -9.37
C THR A 121 -4.31 -9.51 -9.39
N ALA A 122 -4.59 -10.31 -8.36
CA ALA A 122 -5.89 -10.88 -8.08
C ALA A 122 -6.85 -9.82 -7.48
N ALA A 123 -8.11 -10.20 -7.24
CA ALA A 123 -9.11 -9.30 -6.68
C ALA A 123 -8.78 -8.80 -5.28
N ASP A 124 -8.00 -9.54 -4.52
CA ASP A 124 -7.52 -9.20 -3.17
C ASP A 124 -6.28 -8.29 -3.18
N GLY A 125 -5.80 -7.90 -4.38
CA GLY A 125 -4.66 -7.03 -4.56
C GLY A 125 -3.29 -7.70 -4.51
N HIS A 126 -3.22 -9.01 -4.23
CA HIS A 126 -1.97 -9.74 -4.27
C HIS A 126 -1.60 -10.16 -5.70
N PRO A 127 -0.30 -10.24 -6.02
CA PRO A 127 0.11 -10.76 -7.32
C PRO A 127 -0.38 -12.19 -7.54
N THR A 128 -0.92 -12.49 -8.72
CA THR A 128 -1.23 -13.86 -9.14
C THR A 128 0.08 -14.64 -9.38
N VAL A 129 0.00 -15.95 -9.63
CA VAL A 129 1.17 -16.75 -10.06
C VAL A 129 1.84 -16.11 -11.27
N LYS A 130 1.05 -15.69 -12.27
CA LYS A 130 1.56 -14.95 -13.44
C LYS A 130 2.12 -13.58 -13.05
N GLY A 131 1.52 -12.92 -12.05
CA GLY A 131 2.03 -11.67 -11.50
C GLY A 131 3.40 -11.83 -10.86
N HIS A 132 3.62 -12.85 -10.06
CA HIS A 132 4.93 -13.15 -9.49
C HIS A 132 5.98 -13.47 -10.56
N GLN A 133 5.61 -14.28 -11.57
CA GLN A 133 6.48 -14.55 -12.71
C GLN A 133 6.84 -13.28 -13.48
N TYR A 134 5.85 -12.41 -13.71
CA TYR A 134 6.09 -11.11 -14.35
C TYR A 134 7.05 -10.25 -13.53
N ILE A 135 6.82 -10.09 -12.23
CA ILE A 135 7.67 -9.30 -11.34
C ILE A 135 9.11 -9.84 -11.38
N ALA A 136 9.29 -11.15 -11.23
CA ALA A 136 10.61 -11.79 -11.28
C ALA A 136 11.32 -11.51 -12.61
N GLN A 137 10.62 -11.62 -13.74
CA GLN A 137 11.18 -11.34 -15.06
C GLN A 137 11.57 -9.86 -15.23
N GLN A 138 10.73 -8.92 -14.72
CA GLN A 138 11.06 -7.50 -14.78
C GLN A 138 12.28 -7.16 -13.92
N ILE A 139 12.40 -7.76 -12.73
CA ILE A 139 13.59 -7.59 -11.88
C ILE A 139 14.82 -8.14 -12.61
N LEU A 140 14.75 -9.36 -13.15
CA LEU A 140 15.86 -9.95 -13.88
C LEU A 140 16.32 -9.07 -15.07
N ASN A 141 15.38 -8.57 -15.85
CA ASN A 141 15.69 -7.68 -16.99
C ASN A 141 16.33 -6.37 -16.55
N ALA A 142 15.94 -5.85 -15.37
CA ALA A 142 16.41 -4.56 -14.88
C ALA A 142 17.80 -4.62 -14.20
N ILE A 143 18.24 -5.79 -13.74
CA ILE A 143 19.52 -5.98 -13.06
C ILE A 143 20.65 -6.52 -13.96
N GLN A 144 20.31 -6.95 -15.18
CA GLN A 144 21.27 -7.32 -16.21
C GLN A 144 21.99 -6.10 -16.76
#